data_286d801888377c1ba424f4b62e902966
#
_entry.id   286d801888377c1ba424f4b62e902966
#
_cell.length_a   1.000
_cell.length_b   1.000
_cell.length_c   1.000
_cell.angle_alpha   90.00
_cell.angle_beta   90.00
_cell.angle_gamma   90.00
#
_symmetry.space_group_name_H-M   'P 1'
#
loop_
_entity.id
_entity.type
_entity.pdbx_description
1 polymer ?
#
loop_
_entity_poly.entity_id
_entity_poly.type
_entity_poly.pdbx_seq_one_letter_code
_entity_poly.pdbx_strand_id
1 'polypeptide(L)'
;MKNIFTYIFTLTLLAGCAGGGVPFDHTLFSEVIYSPTHATGFEIRGCEEGNSTLIVVKNPWQGADDVEQMLLIDRDGTFNTSGTDIQRIDHDAKRIICMSSSYVAMLSTIGKQEAIAGVSGINFISDKYVAANSDKIGDVGYDNNINYEMVVALNPDLVLLYGVMGASGMESKLRELGIPYLYLGEYVESSPLGKAEWMVAVGEITGARDKAVELFSTISERYTALATEVSLAAKERKQVMLNTPYRDSWFIPSEQNYIARIIRDAGGEPFTIAGTGNSSQPIDIEQAYIWASEADVWLNVGACNSLEELIRQNPKFADVKAVREKRVYNNNARQTTQGGSDFWESGVVRPDVILQDLVTILQGNDKELYYYKQLK
;
A
#
# COMPACT_ATOMS: atom_id res chain seq x y z
N MET A 1 71.38 29.14 49.82
CA MET A 1 70.51 27.95 49.67
C MET A 1 69.14 28.42 49.28
N LYS A 2 68.81 28.25 47.96
CA LYS A 2 67.55 28.68 47.36
C LYS A 2 66.65 27.43 47.16
N ASN A 3 65.55 27.38 47.87
CA ASN A 3 64.56 26.34 47.72
C ASN A 3 63.68 26.65 46.50
N ILE A 4 63.71 25.77 45.47
CA ILE A 4 62.85 25.80 44.30
C ILE A 4 61.66 24.91 44.68
N PHE A 5 60.45 25.52 44.77
CA PHE A 5 59.18 24.80 44.85
C PHE A 5 58.71 24.54 43.46
N THR A 6 58.72 23.28 43.06
CA THR A 6 58.12 22.82 41.78
C THR A 6 56.65 22.58 41.98
N TYR A 7 55.80 23.44 41.39
CA TYR A 7 54.34 23.20 41.30
C TYR A 7 54.06 22.19 40.17
N ILE A 8 53.62 21.00 40.54
CA ILE A 8 53.06 20.05 39.61
C ILE A 8 51.60 20.44 39.36
N PHE A 9 51.34 20.97 38.17
CA PHE A 9 49.97 21.28 37.70
C PHE A 9 49.36 20.00 37.13
N THR A 10 48.53 19.30 37.94
CA THR A 10 47.80 18.12 37.47
C THR A 10 46.63 18.61 36.61
N LEU A 11 46.79 18.48 35.29
CA LEU A 11 45.74 18.73 34.34
C LEU A 11 44.77 17.55 34.37
N THR A 12 43.67 17.67 35.14
CA THR A 12 42.54 16.75 35.07
C THR A 12 41.81 16.97 33.73
N LEU A 13 42.07 16.10 32.78
CA LEU A 13 41.23 15.94 31.59
C LEU A 13 39.84 15.45 32.05
N LEU A 14 38.88 16.37 32.13
CA LEU A 14 37.47 16.04 32.16
C LEU A 14 37.13 15.48 30.76
N ALA A 15 37.19 14.16 30.65
CA ALA A 15 36.54 13.46 29.55
C ALA A 15 35.02 13.66 29.76
N GLY A 16 34.47 14.70 29.17
CA GLY A 16 33.03 14.84 28.98
C GLY A 16 32.60 13.67 28.11
N CYS A 17 31.83 12.75 28.66
CA CYS A 17 31.02 11.84 27.88
C CYS A 17 29.98 12.69 27.12
N ALA A 18 30.38 13.24 26.00
CA ALA A 18 29.43 13.63 24.97
C ALA A 18 28.87 12.30 24.44
N GLY A 19 27.66 11.95 24.81
CA GLY A 19 26.88 10.90 24.20
C GLY A 19 26.50 11.33 22.79
N GLY A 20 27.50 11.39 21.91
CA GLY A 20 27.33 11.65 20.49
C GLY A 20 27.47 10.34 19.75
N GLY A 21 26.36 9.72 19.32
CA GLY A 21 26.41 8.63 18.37
C GLY A 21 27.11 9.08 17.07
N VAL A 22 27.43 8.12 16.19
CA VAL A 22 28.01 8.40 14.88
C VAL A 22 27.05 9.30 14.09
N PRO A 23 27.49 10.43 13.51
CA PRO A 23 26.63 11.22 12.64
C PRO A 23 26.05 10.34 11.53
N PHE A 24 24.74 10.46 11.31
CA PHE A 24 24.09 9.69 10.25
C PHE A 24 24.62 10.11 8.88
N ASP A 25 25.06 9.11 8.11
CA ASP A 25 25.41 9.21 6.71
C ASP A 25 24.84 8.00 5.99
N HIS A 26 23.95 8.24 5.02
CA HIS A 26 23.29 7.18 4.24
C HIS A 26 24.28 6.32 3.46
N THR A 27 25.49 6.82 3.15
CA THR A 27 26.54 6.06 2.44
C THR A 27 27.10 4.91 3.28
N LEU A 28 26.91 4.94 4.60
CA LEU A 28 27.28 3.83 5.49
C LEU A 28 26.37 2.60 5.30
N PHE A 29 25.21 2.78 4.68
CA PHE A 29 24.26 1.72 4.35
C PHE A 29 24.46 1.24 2.90
N SER A 30 25.63 0.68 2.64
CA SER A 30 26.06 0.26 1.30
C SER A 30 25.60 -1.14 0.90
N GLU A 31 25.28 -2.00 1.89
CA GLU A 31 24.80 -3.36 1.65
C GLU A 31 23.34 -3.35 1.27
N VAL A 32 22.98 -3.84 0.09
CA VAL A 32 21.58 -4.05 -0.32
C VAL A 32 21.09 -5.36 0.29
N ILE A 33 20.27 -5.25 1.36
CA ILE A 33 19.69 -6.40 2.06
C ILE A 33 18.50 -6.96 1.26
N TYR A 34 17.70 -6.06 0.67
CA TYR A 34 16.55 -6.45 -0.15
C TYR A 34 16.32 -5.43 -1.26
N SER A 35 16.32 -5.93 -2.48
CA SER A 35 15.91 -5.17 -3.68
C SER A 35 14.66 -5.85 -4.24
N PRO A 36 13.52 -5.15 -4.33
CA PRO A 36 12.28 -5.73 -4.86
C PRO A 36 12.45 -6.22 -6.29
N THR A 37 11.71 -7.28 -6.62
CA THR A 37 11.67 -7.87 -7.96
C THR A 37 10.50 -7.38 -8.81
N HIS A 38 9.47 -6.86 -8.18
CA HIS A 38 8.23 -6.38 -8.80
C HIS A 38 7.88 -4.95 -8.42
N ALA A 39 8.11 -4.55 -7.16
CA ALA A 39 7.97 -3.18 -6.73
C ALA A 39 9.12 -2.32 -7.24
N THR A 40 8.85 -1.03 -7.42
CA THR A 40 9.84 -0.06 -7.91
C THR A 40 10.15 1.04 -6.90
N GLY A 41 9.31 1.14 -5.88
CA GLY A 41 9.27 2.29 -4.98
C GLY A 41 10.06 2.13 -3.68
N PHE A 42 10.74 1.00 -3.40
CA PHE A 42 11.53 0.89 -2.19
C PHE A 42 12.78 0.00 -2.33
N GLU A 43 13.67 0.13 -1.35
CA GLU A 43 14.87 -0.68 -1.18
C GLU A 43 15.21 -0.76 0.31
N ILE A 44 15.78 -1.88 0.77
CA ILE A 44 16.24 -2.04 2.15
C ILE A 44 17.76 -2.24 2.14
N ARG A 45 18.46 -1.40 2.88
CA ARG A 45 19.93 -1.41 2.99
C ARG A 45 20.36 -1.67 4.42
N GLY A 46 21.52 -2.29 4.57
CA GLY A 46 22.23 -2.50 5.83
C GLY A 46 23.53 -1.74 5.90
N CYS A 47 24.02 -1.54 7.11
CA CYS A 47 25.37 -1.11 7.36
C CYS A 47 26.30 -2.33 7.53
N GLU A 48 27.59 -2.19 7.18
CA GLU A 48 28.57 -3.28 7.26
C GLU A 48 28.76 -3.81 8.69
N GLU A 49 28.57 -2.95 9.69
CA GLU A 49 28.67 -3.33 11.09
C GLU A 49 27.37 -3.00 11.83
N GLY A 50 26.72 -4.02 12.42
CA GLY A 50 25.53 -3.88 13.25
C GLY A 50 24.23 -4.38 12.63
N ASN A 51 23.11 -4.17 13.34
CA ASN A 51 21.77 -4.63 12.94
C ASN A 51 20.86 -3.49 12.48
N SER A 52 21.41 -2.27 12.33
CA SER A 52 20.64 -1.13 11.86
C SER A 52 20.39 -1.21 10.36
N THR A 53 19.20 -0.84 9.93
CA THR A 53 18.78 -0.89 8.52
C THR A 53 18.17 0.43 8.08
N LEU A 54 18.27 0.69 6.78
CA LEU A 54 17.73 1.88 6.13
C LEU A 54 16.71 1.45 5.07
N ILE A 55 15.47 1.87 5.24
CA ILE A 55 14.45 1.74 4.19
C ILE A 55 14.48 3.04 3.38
N VAL A 56 14.72 2.89 2.09
CA VAL A 56 14.69 4.00 1.11
C VAL A 56 13.40 3.86 0.30
N VAL A 57 12.55 4.88 0.35
CA VAL A 57 11.30 4.96 -0.43
C VAL A 57 11.46 6.02 -1.50
N LYS A 58 11.14 5.65 -2.75
CA LYS A 58 11.23 6.50 -3.93
C LYS A 58 9.85 6.75 -4.51
N ASN A 59 9.60 7.98 -4.94
CA ASN A 59 8.37 8.38 -5.64
C ASN A 59 7.09 7.90 -4.92
N PRO A 60 6.86 8.26 -3.66
CA PRO A 60 5.80 7.67 -2.83
C PRO A 60 4.37 8.08 -3.20
N TRP A 61 4.16 8.99 -4.15
CA TRP A 61 2.86 9.39 -4.72
C TRP A 61 2.97 9.77 -6.19
N GLN A 62 1.84 9.93 -6.87
CA GLN A 62 1.81 10.30 -8.29
C GLN A 62 2.40 11.71 -8.48
N GLY A 63 3.36 11.82 -9.41
CA GLY A 63 4.08 13.06 -9.68
C GLY A 63 5.17 13.41 -8.65
N ALA A 64 5.55 12.47 -7.80
CA ALA A 64 6.66 12.60 -6.85
C ALA A 64 8.01 12.27 -7.48
N ASP A 65 8.20 12.61 -8.75
CA ASP A 65 9.45 12.36 -9.45
C ASP A 65 10.61 12.99 -8.66
N ASP A 66 11.65 12.21 -8.39
CA ASP A 66 12.82 12.59 -7.59
C ASP A 66 12.55 12.83 -6.07
N VAL A 67 11.40 12.44 -5.54
CA VAL A 67 11.17 12.43 -4.08
C VAL A 67 11.70 11.13 -3.49
N GLU A 68 12.60 11.27 -2.53
CA GLU A 68 13.13 10.15 -1.75
C GLU A 68 12.88 10.40 -0.26
N GLN A 69 12.46 9.37 0.46
CA GLN A 69 12.32 9.36 1.90
C GLN A 69 13.09 8.20 2.50
N MET A 70 13.61 8.39 3.69
CA MET A 70 14.39 7.38 4.38
C MET A 70 13.86 7.16 5.79
N LEU A 71 13.75 5.89 6.19
CA LEU A 71 13.52 5.47 7.56
C LEU A 71 14.72 4.67 8.04
N LEU A 72 15.42 5.19 9.04
CA LEU A 72 16.45 4.48 9.78
C LEU A 72 15.78 3.65 10.90
N ILE A 73 16.05 2.36 10.91
CA ILE A 73 15.73 1.48 12.03
C ILE A 73 17.07 1.23 12.77
N ASP A 74 17.32 2.03 13.80
CA ASP A 74 18.60 2.06 14.52
C ASP A 74 18.56 1.16 15.75
N ARG A 75 18.55 -0.15 15.51
CA ARG A 75 18.43 -1.19 16.57
C ARG A 75 19.58 -1.18 17.57
N ASP A 76 20.72 -0.66 17.18
CA ASP A 76 21.94 -0.63 17.98
C ASP A 76 22.13 0.70 18.71
N GLY A 77 21.29 1.71 18.43
CA GLY A 77 21.39 3.06 19.03
C GLY A 77 22.67 3.79 18.62
N THR A 78 23.18 3.50 17.42
CA THR A 78 24.52 3.92 16.97
C THR A 78 24.50 5.33 16.37
N PHE A 79 23.42 5.71 15.68
CA PHE A 79 23.40 6.88 14.81
C PHE A 79 22.79 8.11 15.46
N ASN A 80 23.39 9.26 15.22
CA ASN A 80 22.84 10.57 15.55
C ASN A 80 22.26 11.21 14.30
N THR A 81 20.94 11.39 14.27
CA THR A 81 20.19 11.98 13.16
C THR A 81 19.90 13.48 13.34
N SER A 82 20.49 14.13 14.36
CA SER A 82 20.28 15.55 14.63
C SER A 82 20.71 16.41 13.43
N GLY A 83 19.84 17.29 13.00
CA GLY A 83 20.10 18.17 11.85
C GLY A 83 19.85 17.52 10.47
N THR A 84 19.28 16.34 10.43
CA THR A 84 18.85 15.66 9.20
C THR A 84 17.33 15.57 9.14
N ASP A 85 16.78 15.37 7.93
CA ASP A 85 15.34 15.15 7.72
C ASP A 85 14.94 13.65 7.76
N ILE A 86 15.88 12.77 8.11
CA ILE A 86 15.63 11.34 8.16
C ILE A 86 14.65 10.99 9.30
N GLN A 87 13.75 10.07 9.02
CA GLN A 87 12.91 9.47 10.04
C GLN A 87 13.70 8.34 10.74
N ARG A 88 13.53 8.20 12.05
CA ARG A 88 14.25 7.19 12.85
C ARG A 88 13.32 6.54 13.86
N ILE A 89 13.46 5.21 13.98
CA ILE A 89 12.96 4.42 15.10
C ILE A 89 14.14 3.64 15.71
N ASP A 90 14.10 3.41 17.02
CA ASP A 90 15.22 2.80 17.75
C ASP A 90 15.09 1.28 17.92
N HIS A 91 14.01 0.70 17.43
CA HIS A 91 13.67 -0.73 17.53
C HIS A 91 12.65 -1.11 16.48
N ASP A 92 12.41 -2.40 16.31
CA ASP A 92 11.30 -2.89 15.49
C ASP A 92 9.98 -2.34 16.02
N ALA A 93 9.21 -1.69 15.14
CA ALA A 93 7.99 -1.00 15.55
C ALA A 93 6.95 -1.99 16.10
N LYS A 94 6.39 -1.65 17.25
CA LYS A 94 5.36 -2.42 17.98
C LYS A 94 4.05 -1.66 18.10
N ARG A 95 4.04 -0.39 17.78
CA ARG A 95 2.88 0.50 17.83
C ARG A 95 2.82 1.35 16.57
N ILE A 96 2.03 0.91 15.62
CA ILE A 96 1.93 1.51 14.29
C ILE A 96 0.53 2.10 14.09
N ILE A 97 0.46 3.32 13.58
CA ILE A 97 -0.77 3.90 13.06
C ILE A 97 -0.78 3.70 11.55
N CYS A 98 -1.83 3.03 11.05
CA CYS A 98 -2.03 2.74 9.63
C CYS A 98 -3.01 3.74 9.02
N MET A 99 -2.54 4.63 8.15
CA MET A 99 -3.42 5.59 7.45
C MET A 99 -4.10 5.00 6.22
N SER A 100 -3.79 3.75 5.86
CA SER A 100 -4.47 2.98 4.81
C SER A 100 -4.84 1.58 5.30
N SER A 101 -5.97 1.05 4.84
CA SER A 101 -6.39 -0.33 5.11
C SER A 101 -5.44 -1.37 4.51
N SER A 102 -4.74 -1.04 3.42
CA SER A 102 -3.71 -1.91 2.82
C SER A 102 -2.55 -2.19 3.79
N TYR A 103 -2.18 -1.23 4.64
CA TYR A 103 -1.12 -1.42 5.65
C TYR A 103 -1.57 -2.33 6.79
N VAL A 104 -2.86 -2.24 7.18
CA VAL A 104 -3.49 -3.19 8.10
C VAL A 104 -3.37 -4.61 7.53
N ALA A 105 -3.74 -4.79 6.26
CA ALA A 105 -3.65 -6.08 5.59
C ALA A 105 -2.21 -6.61 5.49
N MET A 106 -1.22 -5.75 5.24
CA MET A 106 0.20 -6.12 5.23
C MET A 106 0.63 -6.65 6.60
N LEU A 107 0.34 -5.90 7.69
CA LEU A 107 0.66 -6.31 9.06
C LEU A 107 -0.03 -7.63 9.44
N SER A 108 -1.31 -7.78 9.14
CA SER A 108 -2.08 -8.99 9.42
C SER A 108 -1.55 -10.20 8.64
N THR A 109 -1.19 -10.01 7.37
CA THR A 109 -0.66 -11.09 6.52
C THR A 109 0.66 -11.64 7.03
N ILE A 110 1.57 -10.78 7.49
CA ILE A 110 2.87 -11.20 8.05
C ILE A 110 2.79 -11.63 9.53
N GLY A 111 1.58 -11.59 10.14
CA GLY A 111 1.34 -12.00 11.53
C GLY A 111 1.82 -10.97 12.55
N LYS A 112 1.80 -9.68 12.19
CA LYS A 112 2.17 -8.53 13.05
C LYS A 112 0.98 -7.62 13.36
N GLN A 113 -0.24 -8.14 13.28
CA GLN A 113 -1.47 -7.39 13.58
C GLN A 113 -1.49 -6.77 14.99
N GLU A 114 -0.75 -7.35 15.95
CA GLU A 114 -0.64 -6.80 17.31
C GLU A 114 0.09 -5.45 17.36
N ALA A 115 0.85 -5.11 16.32
CA ALA A 115 1.50 -3.81 16.20
C ALA A 115 0.52 -2.70 15.78
N ILE A 116 -0.71 -3.00 15.36
CA ILE A 116 -1.71 -2.01 14.96
C ILE A 116 -2.22 -1.30 16.21
N ALA A 117 -1.75 -0.07 16.45
CA ALA A 117 -2.18 0.78 17.56
C ALA A 117 -3.35 1.69 17.16
N GLY A 118 -3.41 2.11 15.90
CA GLY A 118 -4.46 2.97 15.37
C GLY A 118 -4.64 2.83 13.87
N VAL A 119 -5.81 3.22 13.40
CA VAL A 119 -6.17 3.17 11.98
C VAL A 119 -6.95 4.42 11.57
N SER A 120 -6.90 4.74 10.29
CA SER A 120 -7.74 5.77 9.68
C SER A 120 -9.11 5.20 9.37
N GLY A 121 -10.17 5.69 10.04
CA GLY A 121 -11.55 5.31 9.79
C GLY A 121 -11.86 3.84 10.11
N ILE A 122 -11.80 3.46 11.38
CA ILE A 122 -11.91 2.07 11.86
C ILE A 122 -13.12 1.31 11.31
N ASN A 123 -14.23 1.99 11.06
CA ASN A 123 -15.45 1.40 10.53
C ASN A 123 -15.35 0.94 9.07
N PHE A 124 -14.32 1.39 8.34
CA PHE A 124 -14.04 0.98 6.96
C PHE A 124 -13.05 -0.18 6.88
N ILE A 125 -12.46 -0.61 8.02
CA ILE A 125 -11.51 -1.71 8.07
C ILE A 125 -12.26 -3.03 8.15
N SER A 126 -11.97 -3.97 7.24
CA SER A 126 -12.57 -5.30 7.19
C SER A 126 -11.76 -6.37 7.94
N ASP A 127 -10.56 -6.04 8.37
CA ASP A 127 -9.66 -6.95 9.09
C ASP A 127 -10.29 -7.46 10.39
N LYS A 128 -10.25 -8.78 10.57
CA LYS A 128 -10.90 -9.45 11.70
C LYS A 128 -10.25 -9.13 13.03
N TYR A 129 -8.93 -8.91 13.06
CA TYR A 129 -8.23 -8.55 14.28
C TYR A 129 -8.62 -7.14 14.73
N VAL A 130 -8.67 -6.18 13.78
CA VAL A 130 -9.11 -4.81 14.06
C VAL A 130 -10.55 -4.80 14.55
N ALA A 131 -11.44 -5.54 13.88
CA ALA A 131 -12.85 -5.65 14.30
C ALA A 131 -13.01 -6.24 15.71
N ALA A 132 -12.22 -7.27 16.05
CA ALA A 132 -12.26 -7.92 17.36
C ALA A 132 -11.60 -7.12 18.48
N ASN A 133 -10.76 -6.12 18.16
CA ASN A 133 -10.01 -5.27 19.11
C ASN A 133 -10.33 -3.79 18.94
N SER A 134 -11.49 -3.44 18.40
CA SER A 134 -11.87 -2.05 18.12
C SER A 134 -11.98 -1.16 19.39
N ASP A 135 -12.03 -1.75 20.55
CA ASP A 135 -11.96 -1.07 21.85
C ASP A 135 -10.54 -0.67 22.27
N LYS A 136 -9.52 -1.25 21.66
CA LYS A 136 -8.08 -1.03 21.96
C LYS A 136 -7.35 -0.32 20.84
N ILE A 137 -7.84 -0.44 19.60
CA ILE A 137 -7.25 0.20 18.43
C ILE A 137 -7.91 1.57 18.24
N GLY A 138 -7.11 2.63 18.21
CA GLY A 138 -7.62 3.99 18.07
C GLY A 138 -8.09 4.30 16.66
N ASP A 139 -9.23 4.99 16.54
CA ASP A 139 -9.63 5.65 15.29
C ASP A 139 -9.02 7.05 15.24
N VAL A 140 -8.06 7.27 14.37
CA VAL A 140 -7.39 8.57 14.23
C VAL A 140 -8.09 9.51 13.26
N GLY A 141 -9.27 9.14 12.77
CA GLY A 141 -10.00 9.91 11.74
C GLY A 141 -9.43 9.71 10.34
N TYR A 142 -9.94 10.47 9.38
CA TYR A 142 -9.52 10.37 7.97
C TYR A 142 -9.61 11.73 7.25
N ASP A 143 -8.91 11.85 6.14
CA ASP A 143 -8.83 13.05 5.31
C ASP A 143 -8.42 14.30 6.13
N ASN A 144 -9.27 15.35 6.12
CA ASN A 144 -9.01 16.62 6.83
C ASN A 144 -9.39 16.58 8.32
N ASN A 145 -9.90 15.46 8.82
CA ASN A 145 -10.41 15.33 10.20
C ASN A 145 -9.53 14.40 11.05
N ILE A 146 -8.23 14.60 11.01
CA ILE A 146 -7.29 13.79 11.81
C ILE A 146 -7.36 14.22 13.28
N ASN A 147 -7.56 13.25 14.16
CA ASN A 147 -7.54 13.43 15.61
C ASN A 147 -6.11 13.30 16.15
N TYR A 148 -5.36 14.39 16.15
CA TYR A 148 -3.97 14.41 16.65
C TYR A 148 -3.87 14.15 18.15
N GLU A 149 -4.89 14.44 18.95
CA GLU A 149 -4.91 14.06 20.37
C GLU A 149 -4.90 12.54 20.53
N MET A 150 -5.70 11.84 19.70
CA MET A 150 -5.69 10.37 19.65
C MET A 150 -4.34 9.85 19.14
N VAL A 151 -3.76 10.44 18.09
CA VAL A 151 -2.43 10.05 17.57
C VAL A 151 -1.39 10.12 18.70
N VAL A 152 -1.35 11.20 19.47
CA VAL A 152 -0.43 11.36 20.62
C VAL A 152 -0.74 10.35 21.74
N ALA A 153 -2.02 10.17 22.09
CA ALA A 153 -2.43 9.24 23.16
C ALA A 153 -2.07 7.78 22.84
N LEU A 154 -2.06 7.41 21.56
CA LEU A 154 -1.64 6.08 21.10
C LEU A 154 -0.14 5.86 21.24
N ASN A 155 0.66 6.92 21.40
CA ASN A 155 2.12 6.86 21.52
C ASN A 155 2.75 5.90 20.47
N PRO A 156 2.58 6.16 19.16
CA PRO A 156 3.08 5.27 18.13
C PRO A 156 4.60 5.35 17.98
N ASP A 157 5.20 4.23 17.62
CA ASP A 157 6.60 4.18 17.17
C ASP A 157 6.73 4.74 15.76
N LEU A 158 5.68 4.55 14.94
CA LEU A 158 5.66 4.95 13.54
C LEU A 158 4.24 5.19 13.04
N VAL A 159 4.07 6.19 12.16
CA VAL A 159 2.85 6.40 11.37
C VAL A 159 3.14 6.05 9.92
N LEU A 160 2.39 5.10 9.34
CA LEU A 160 2.46 4.76 7.93
C LEU A 160 1.48 5.65 7.16
N LEU A 161 2.00 6.49 6.28
CA LEU A 161 1.26 7.45 5.46
C LEU A 161 1.11 6.95 4.02
N TYR A 162 0.07 7.44 3.34
CA TYR A 162 -0.09 7.31 1.90
C TYR A 162 -0.22 8.67 1.24
N GLY A 163 0.20 8.74 -0.03
CA GLY A 163 0.00 9.91 -0.88
C GLY A 163 -0.66 9.48 -2.20
N VAL A 164 -1.59 10.29 -2.71
CA VAL A 164 -2.27 10.04 -4.00
C VAL A 164 -1.72 10.97 -5.06
N MET A 165 -2.07 12.25 -4.99
CA MET A 165 -1.64 13.31 -5.91
C MET A 165 -0.66 14.28 -5.23
N GLY A 166 -0.10 13.88 -4.09
CA GLY A 166 0.78 14.69 -3.26
C GLY A 166 0.90 14.11 -1.86
N ALA A 167 1.66 14.81 -1.02
CA ALA A 167 1.83 14.49 0.38
C ALA A 167 0.50 14.62 1.16
N SER A 168 0.37 13.90 2.27
CA SER A 168 -0.86 13.86 3.08
C SER A 168 -1.17 15.15 3.84
N GLY A 169 -0.14 16.00 4.04
CA GLY A 169 -0.23 17.20 4.86
C GLY A 169 -0.08 16.96 6.37
N MET A 170 0.08 15.70 6.81
CA MET A 170 0.29 15.36 8.23
C MET A 170 1.73 15.59 8.70
N GLU A 171 2.70 15.66 7.80
CA GLU A 171 4.14 15.60 8.07
C GLU A 171 4.60 16.71 9.02
N SER A 172 4.15 17.94 8.78
CA SER A 172 4.53 19.07 9.61
C SER A 172 4.07 18.89 11.06
N LYS A 173 2.87 18.37 11.25
CA LYS A 173 2.32 18.13 12.58
C LYS A 173 2.98 16.92 13.27
N LEU A 174 3.25 15.86 12.54
CA LEU A 174 3.97 14.71 13.08
C LEU A 174 5.40 15.08 13.51
N ARG A 175 6.12 15.90 12.72
CA ARG A 175 7.43 16.45 13.10
C ARG A 175 7.37 17.32 14.35
N GLU A 176 6.37 18.22 14.44
CA GLU A 176 6.14 19.05 15.64
C GLU A 176 5.96 18.18 16.90
N LEU A 177 5.25 17.06 16.73
CA LEU A 177 4.97 16.10 17.82
C LEU A 177 6.13 15.13 18.08
N GLY A 178 7.18 15.13 17.25
CA GLY A 178 8.30 14.19 17.37
C GLY A 178 7.93 12.74 17.04
N ILE A 179 6.88 12.54 16.23
CA ILE A 179 6.38 11.21 15.86
C ILE A 179 6.94 10.83 14.49
N PRO A 180 7.72 9.73 14.38
CA PRO A 180 8.24 9.25 13.10
C PRO A 180 7.13 8.82 12.15
N TYR A 181 7.36 9.02 10.84
CA TYR A 181 6.43 8.59 9.80
C TYR A 181 7.17 8.11 8.56
N LEU A 182 6.51 7.27 7.77
CA LEU A 182 6.99 6.81 6.48
C LEU A 182 5.83 6.71 5.49
N TYR A 183 6.02 7.20 4.28
CA TYR A 183 5.13 6.90 3.18
C TYR A 183 5.42 5.52 2.62
N LEU A 184 4.36 4.74 2.38
CA LEU A 184 4.45 3.54 1.55
C LEU A 184 3.86 3.85 0.17
N GLY A 185 4.63 3.56 -0.87
CA GLY A 185 4.27 3.89 -2.26
C GLY A 185 3.52 2.78 -3.00
N GLU A 186 2.89 1.83 -2.31
CA GLU A 186 2.20 0.72 -2.98
C GLU A 186 1.04 1.19 -3.88
N TYR A 187 0.47 2.35 -3.59
CA TYR A 187 -0.59 2.94 -4.40
C TYR A 187 -0.13 3.27 -5.83
N VAL A 188 1.12 3.70 -6.01
CA VAL A 188 1.66 4.11 -7.32
C VAL A 188 2.24 2.96 -8.13
N GLU A 189 2.39 1.78 -7.56
CA GLU A 189 2.88 0.61 -8.29
C GLU A 189 1.94 0.21 -9.42
N SER A 190 2.52 0.01 -10.60
CA SER A 190 1.80 -0.40 -11.81
C SER A 190 1.62 -1.91 -11.95
N SER A 191 2.15 -2.68 -11.00
CA SER A 191 2.10 -4.14 -10.96
C SER A 191 1.32 -4.64 -9.75
N PRO A 192 0.38 -5.60 -9.91
CA PRO A 192 -0.29 -6.23 -8.77
C PRO A 192 0.69 -6.87 -7.79
N LEU A 193 1.73 -7.52 -8.29
CA LEU A 193 2.79 -8.09 -7.46
C LEU A 193 3.66 -7.00 -6.82
N GLY A 194 3.95 -5.89 -7.53
CA GLY A 194 4.66 -4.76 -6.97
C GLY A 194 3.94 -4.16 -5.77
N LYS A 195 2.61 -4.00 -5.85
CA LYS A 195 1.80 -3.57 -4.69
C LYS A 195 1.92 -4.51 -3.50
N ALA A 196 1.85 -5.81 -3.73
CA ALA A 196 1.93 -6.81 -2.67
C ALA A 196 3.32 -6.91 -2.04
N GLU A 197 4.38 -6.67 -2.80
CA GLU A 197 5.77 -6.77 -2.35
C GLU A 197 6.14 -5.75 -1.26
N TRP A 198 5.39 -4.65 -1.14
CA TRP A 198 5.55 -3.68 -0.06
C TRP A 198 5.36 -4.27 1.35
N MET A 199 4.72 -5.46 1.45
CA MET A 199 4.67 -6.18 2.73
C MET A 199 6.06 -6.52 3.27
N VAL A 200 7.10 -6.57 2.41
CA VAL A 200 8.47 -6.83 2.84
C VAL A 200 9.06 -5.61 3.56
N ALA A 201 8.76 -4.39 3.08
CA ALA A 201 9.15 -3.17 3.79
C ALA A 201 8.46 -3.09 5.17
N VAL A 202 7.16 -3.44 5.26
CA VAL A 202 6.43 -3.54 6.54
C VAL A 202 7.01 -4.65 7.43
N GLY A 203 7.46 -5.75 6.83
CA GLY A 203 8.19 -6.81 7.52
C GLY A 203 9.48 -6.33 8.14
N GLU A 204 10.28 -5.53 7.42
CA GLU A 204 11.50 -4.93 7.96
C GLU A 204 11.21 -4.00 9.14
N ILE A 205 10.21 -3.14 9.01
CA ILE A 205 9.77 -2.21 10.08
C ILE A 205 9.41 -2.96 11.37
N THR A 206 8.89 -4.17 11.27
CA THR A 206 8.36 -4.95 12.41
C THR A 206 9.24 -6.14 12.81
N GLY A 207 10.44 -6.27 12.24
CA GLY A 207 11.34 -7.40 12.49
C GLY A 207 10.82 -8.74 11.99
N ALA A 208 10.04 -8.74 10.90
CA ALA A 208 9.47 -9.93 10.27
C ALA A 208 9.79 -10.02 8.76
N ARG A 209 10.90 -9.41 8.30
CA ARG A 209 11.28 -9.35 6.88
C ARG A 209 11.32 -10.75 6.24
N ASP A 210 12.01 -11.69 6.84
CA ASP A 210 12.19 -13.02 6.26
C ASP A 210 10.86 -13.75 6.05
N LYS A 211 9.95 -13.62 7.01
CA LYS A 211 8.59 -14.15 6.87
C LYS A 211 7.79 -13.44 5.78
N ALA A 212 7.95 -12.12 5.66
CA ALA A 212 7.29 -11.34 4.60
C ALA A 212 7.80 -11.77 3.21
N VAL A 213 9.10 -11.99 3.06
CA VAL A 213 9.71 -12.48 1.82
C VAL A 213 9.17 -13.87 1.46
N GLU A 214 9.11 -14.80 2.41
CA GLU A 214 8.57 -16.16 2.19
C GLU A 214 7.10 -16.12 1.74
N LEU A 215 6.28 -15.32 2.42
CA LEU A 215 4.87 -15.17 2.08
C LEU A 215 4.69 -14.52 0.71
N PHE A 216 5.42 -13.45 0.42
CA PHE A 216 5.39 -12.81 -0.88
C PHE A 216 5.83 -13.75 -2.01
N SER A 217 6.91 -14.52 -1.83
CA SER A 217 7.36 -15.53 -2.81
C SER A 217 6.24 -16.51 -3.13
N THR A 218 5.57 -17.04 -2.11
CA THR A 218 4.44 -17.98 -2.28
C THR A 218 3.28 -17.35 -3.07
N ILE A 219 2.95 -16.08 -2.79
CA ILE A 219 1.89 -15.34 -3.50
C ILE A 219 2.29 -15.08 -4.94
N SER A 220 3.53 -14.63 -5.16
CA SER A 220 4.09 -14.36 -6.49
C SER A 220 4.14 -15.61 -7.36
N GLU A 221 4.55 -16.75 -6.80
CA GLU A 221 4.57 -18.04 -7.50
C GLU A 221 3.17 -18.47 -7.95
N ARG A 222 2.16 -18.38 -7.06
CA ARG A 222 0.76 -18.71 -7.40
C ARG A 222 0.21 -17.80 -8.49
N TYR A 223 0.44 -16.49 -8.34
CA TYR A 223 0.02 -15.50 -9.33
C TYR A 223 0.63 -15.80 -10.71
N THR A 224 1.95 -15.96 -10.76
CA THR A 224 2.70 -16.18 -11.99
C THR A 224 2.33 -17.50 -12.66
N ALA A 225 2.15 -18.57 -11.88
CA ALA A 225 1.71 -19.86 -12.41
C ALA A 225 0.34 -19.77 -13.08
N LEU A 226 -0.64 -19.11 -12.43
CA LEU A 226 -1.98 -18.95 -12.98
C LEU A 226 -1.98 -18.03 -14.21
N ALA A 227 -1.26 -16.91 -14.18
CA ALA A 227 -1.15 -16.01 -15.33
C ALA A 227 -0.49 -16.71 -16.55
N THR A 228 0.51 -17.54 -16.30
CA THR A 228 1.17 -18.36 -17.34
C THR A 228 0.21 -19.38 -17.93
N GLU A 229 -0.53 -20.11 -17.09
CA GLU A 229 -1.55 -21.07 -17.54
C GLU A 229 -2.59 -20.40 -18.45
N VAL A 230 -3.11 -19.25 -18.02
CA VAL A 230 -4.07 -18.47 -18.81
C VAL A 230 -3.48 -18.02 -20.13
N SER A 231 -2.24 -17.53 -20.13
CA SER A 231 -1.54 -17.08 -21.35
C SER A 231 -1.35 -18.20 -22.37
N LEU A 232 -1.01 -19.40 -21.90
CA LEU A 232 -0.83 -20.58 -22.78
C LEU A 232 -2.14 -21.14 -23.31
N ALA A 233 -3.23 -20.99 -22.57
CA ALA A 233 -4.55 -21.42 -22.98
C ALA A 233 -5.20 -20.54 -24.05
N ALA A 234 -4.52 -19.51 -24.51
CA ALA A 234 -4.95 -18.35 -25.30
C ALA A 234 -6.15 -18.62 -26.22
N LYS A 235 -7.31 -18.17 -25.75
CA LYS A 235 -8.56 -18.04 -26.50
C LYS A 235 -8.78 -16.56 -26.83
N GLU A 236 -9.84 -16.26 -27.57
CA GLU A 236 -10.30 -14.90 -27.77
C GLU A 236 -10.47 -14.17 -26.42
N ARG A 237 -9.82 -13.00 -26.28
CA ARG A 237 -9.87 -12.21 -25.06
C ARG A 237 -11.22 -11.52 -24.93
N LYS A 238 -11.81 -11.57 -23.75
CA LYS A 238 -13.06 -10.87 -23.44
C LYS A 238 -12.80 -9.39 -23.25
N GLN A 239 -13.60 -8.53 -23.90
CA GLN A 239 -13.57 -7.09 -23.70
C GLN A 239 -14.16 -6.73 -22.34
N VAL A 240 -13.44 -5.94 -21.56
CA VAL A 240 -13.80 -5.63 -20.17
C VAL A 240 -14.00 -4.12 -20.00
N MET A 241 -15.21 -3.72 -19.61
CA MET A 241 -15.51 -2.37 -19.15
C MET A 241 -15.30 -2.25 -17.65
N LEU A 242 -14.78 -1.12 -17.22
CA LEU A 242 -14.47 -0.83 -15.81
C LEU A 242 -15.18 0.41 -15.31
N ASN A 243 -15.52 0.37 -14.01
CA ASN A 243 -16.05 1.50 -13.23
C ASN A 243 -17.48 1.91 -13.65
N THR A 244 -17.94 3.02 -13.12
CA THR A 244 -19.18 3.73 -13.45
C THR A 244 -18.91 5.22 -13.56
N PRO A 245 -19.80 6.01 -14.17
CA PRO A 245 -19.62 7.45 -14.22
C PRO A 245 -19.51 8.03 -12.79
N TYR A 246 -18.60 8.98 -12.65
CA TYR A 246 -18.57 9.88 -11.50
C TYR A 246 -18.92 11.29 -11.98
N ARG A 247 -20.11 11.77 -11.62
CA ARG A 247 -20.71 12.98 -12.19
C ARG A 247 -20.84 12.83 -13.72
N ASP A 248 -20.25 13.74 -14.51
CA ASP A 248 -20.33 13.74 -15.97
C ASP A 248 -19.11 13.10 -16.66
N SER A 249 -18.25 12.43 -15.89
CA SER A 249 -17.00 11.84 -16.38
C SER A 249 -16.94 10.36 -16.05
N TRP A 250 -16.30 9.59 -16.92
CA TRP A 250 -16.01 8.19 -16.68
C TRP A 250 -14.50 7.99 -16.61
N PHE A 251 -13.98 7.54 -15.48
CA PHE A 251 -12.55 7.34 -15.30
C PHE A 251 -12.11 5.96 -15.76
N ILE A 252 -11.23 5.93 -16.75
CA ILE A 252 -10.68 4.72 -17.35
C ILE A 252 -9.19 4.62 -16.99
N PRO A 253 -8.71 3.42 -16.64
CA PRO A 253 -7.29 3.21 -16.30
C PRO A 253 -6.40 3.42 -17.53
N SER A 254 -5.15 3.86 -17.29
CA SER A 254 -4.11 3.84 -18.30
C SER A 254 -3.72 2.40 -18.68
N GLU A 255 -3.05 2.24 -19.82
CA GLU A 255 -2.57 0.94 -20.29
C GLU A 255 -1.63 0.24 -19.30
N GLN A 256 -0.88 1.03 -18.53
CA GLN A 256 0.07 0.54 -17.53
C GLN A 256 -0.49 0.44 -16.11
N ASN A 257 -1.77 0.74 -15.91
CA ASN A 257 -2.41 0.64 -14.60
C ASN A 257 -2.47 -0.82 -14.14
N TYR A 258 -2.24 -1.05 -12.83
CA TYR A 258 -2.21 -2.40 -12.25
C TYR A 258 -3.51 -3.18 -12.46
N ILE A 259 -4.69 -2.49 -12.47
CA ILE A 259 -5.97 -3.16 -12.70
C ILE A 259 -6.12 -3.61 -14.17
N ALA A 260 -5.60 -2.82 -15.11
CA ALA A 260 -5.55 -3.22 -16.50
C ALA A 260 -4.62 -4.43 -16.70
N ARG A 261 -3.49 -4.44 -15.99
CA ARG A 261 -2.53 -5.53 -16.03
C ARG A 261 -3.12 -6.84 -15.50
N ILE A 262 -3.74 -6.83 -14.31
CA ILE A 262 -4.30 -8.06 -13.73
C ILE A 262 -5.45 -8.63 -14.58
N ILE A 263 -6.23 -7.77 -15.24
CA ILE A 263 -7.28 -8.23 -16.18
C ILE A 263 -6.65 -8.91 -17.41
N ARG A 264 -5.54 -8.36 -17.94
CA ARG A 264 -4.82 -9.00 -19.07
C ARG A 264 -4.19 -10.32 -18.66
N ASP A 265 -3.62 -10.37 -17.45
CA ASP A 265 -3.06 -11.61 -16.88
C ASP A 265 -4.14 -12.68 -16.67
N ALA A 266 -5.38 -12.27 -16.41
CA ALA A 266 -6.56 -13.13 -16.33
C ALA A 266 -7.16 -13.54 -17.71
N GLY A 267 -6.59 -13.07 -18.82
CA GLY A 267 -7.06 -13.38 -20.19
C GLY A 267 -8.16 -12.45 -20.72
N GLY A 268 -8.40 -11.31 -20.06
CA GLY A 268 -9.26 -10.24 -20.55
C GLY A 268 -8.52 -9.17 -21.35
N GLU A 269 -9.28 -8.25 -21.96
CA GLU A 269 -8.76 -7.04 -22.58
C GLU A 269 -9.57 -5.84 -22.07
N PRO A 270 -9.06 -5.08 -21.10
CA PRO A 270 -9.77 -3.92 -20.59
C PRO A 270 -9.71 -2.75 -21.58
N PHE A 271 -10.76 -1.97 -21.66
CA PHE A 271 -10.69 -0.66 -22.29
C PHE A 271 -9.77 0.24 -21.47
N THR A 272 -8.78 0.80 -22.13
CA THR A 272 -7.73 1.64 -21.53
C THR A 272 -7.47 2.85 -22.41
N ILE A 273 -6.78 3.83 -21.84
CA ILE A 273 -6.30 5.00 -22.56
C ILE A 273 -4.78 5.06 -22.50
N ALA A 274 -4.17 5.73 -23.47
CA ALA A 274 -2.72 5.98 -23.45
C ALA A 274 -2.33 6.73 -22.18
N GLY A 275 -1.26 6.29 -21.54
CA GLY A 275 -0.77 6.89 -20.29
C GLY A 275 0.23 5.99 -19.59
N THR A 276 0.95 6.55 -18.62
CA THR A 276 1.97 5.86 -17.86
C THR A 276 1.56 5.69 -16.40
N GLY A 277 2.15 4.67 -15.76
CA GLY A 277 1.96 4.42 -14.34
C GLY A 277 0.53 4.01 -13.96
N ASN A 278 0.23 4.13 -12.68
CA ASN A 278 -1.05 3.72 -12.10
C ASN A 278 -2.12 4.82 -12.15
N SER A 279 -2.22 5.53 -13.27
CA SER A 279 -3.16 6.63 -13.46
C SER A 279 -4.50 6.17 -14.04
N SER A 280 -5.53 7.00 -13.88
CA SER A 280 -6.81 6.92 -14.60
C SER A 280 -7.15 8.31 -15.10
N GLN A 281 -7.79 8.39 -16.27
CA GLN A 281 -8.18 9.65 -16.89
C GLN A 281 -9.65 9.65 -17.25
N PRO A 282 -10.30 10.82 -17.26
CA PRO A 282 -11.70 10.92 -17.65
C PRO A 282 -11.87 10.77 -19.18
N ILE A 283 -12.91 10.05 -19.57
CA ILE A 283 -13.47 10.06 -20.94
C ILE A 283 -14.87 10.64 -20.88
N ASP A 284 -15.39 11.08 -22.03
CA ASP A 284 -16.78 11.49 -22.15
C ASP A 284 -17.74 10.30 -22.09
N ILE A 285 -19.01 10.59 -21.83
CA ILE A 285 -20.04 9.58 -21.64
C ILE A 285 -20.40 8.86 -22.95
N GLU A 286 -20.22 9.50 -24.10
CA GLU A 286 -20.46 8.94 -25.42
C GLU A 286 -19.43 7.86 -25.73
N GLN A 287 -18.16 8.14 -25.51
CA GLN A 287 -17.09 7.15 -25.67
C GLN A 287 -17.27 5.98 -24.70
N ALA A 288 -17.62 6.26 -23.44
CA ALA A 288 -17.90 5.24 -22.45
C ALA A 288 -19.06 4.31 -22.88
N TYR A 289 -20.12 4.89 -23.49
CA TYR A 289 -21.26 4.12 -24.01
C TYR A 289 -20.86 3.20 -25.17
N ILE A 290 -20.03 3.68 -26.09
CA ILE A 290 -19.50 2.87 -27.20
C ILE A 290 -18.76 1.66 -26.65
N TRP A 291 -17.82 1.87 -25.75
CA TRP A 291 -17.03 0.80 -25.14
C TRP A 291 -17.88 -0.17 -24.29
N ALA A 292 -18.80 0.35 -23.49
CA ALA A 292 -19.70 -0.48 -22.71
C ALA A 292 -20.62 -1.34 -23.58
N SER A 293 -20.98 -0.87 -24.79
CA SER A 293 -21.79 -1.62 -25.76
C SER A 293 -21.03 -2.79 -26.39
N GLU A 294 -19.70 -2.69 -26.49
CA GLU A 294 -18.80 -3.72 -27.03
C GLU A 294 -18.31 -4.67 -25.92
N ALA A 295 -18.37 -4.28 -24.65
CA ALA A 295 -17.86 -5.05 -23.53
C ALA A 295 -18.59 -6.38 -23.32
N ASP A 296 -17.85 -7.46 -23.18
CA ASP A 296 -18.36 -8.79 -22.80
C ASP A 296 -18.63 -8.87 -21.29
N VAL A 297 -17.88 -8.13 -20.49
CA VAL A 297 -17.94 -8.13 -19.04
C VAL A 297 -17.80 -6.70 -18.53
N TRP A 298 -18.56 -6.36 -17.49
CA TRP A 298 -18.46 -5.07 -16.81
C TRP A 298 -18.08 -5.29 -15.35
N LEU A 299 -16.97 -4.69 -14.90
CA LEU A 299 -16.40 -4.86 -13.57
C LEU A 299 -16.36 -3.55 -12.77
N ASN A 300 -16.32 -3.66 -11.44
CA ASN A 300 -16.08 -2.55 -10.50
C ASN A 300 -17.13 -1.43 -10.62
N VAL A 301 -18.38 -1.80 -10.54
CA VAL A 301 -19.51 -0.88 -10.77
C VAL A 301 -19.87 -0.03 -9.53
N GLY A 302 -18.87 0.47 -8.84
CA GLY A 302 -19.02 1.40 -7.71
C GLY A 302 -19.72 0.77 -6.51
N ALA A 303 -20.69 1.49 -5.91
CA ALA A 303 -21.42 1.03 -4.73
C ALA A 303 -22.60 0.11 -5.07
N CYS A 304 -22.85 -0.22 -6.34
CA CYS A 304 -24.03 -1.00 -6.74
C CYS A 304 -23.98 -2.44 -6.21
N ASN A 305 -25.11 -2.88 -5.68
CA ASN A 305 -25.27 -4.23 -5.12
C ASN A 305 -26.18 -5.13 -5.96
N SER A 306 -26.91 -4.55 -6.95
CA SER A 306 -27.79 -5.27 -7.90
C SER A 306 -27.76 -4.62 -9.27
N LEU A 307 -28.18 -5.37 -10.31
CA LEU A 307 -28.38 -4.82 -11.67
C LEU A 307 -29.45 -3.73 -11.69
N GLU A 308 -30.51 -3.88 -10.91
CA GLU A 308 -31.57 -2.86 -10.79
C GLU A 308 -31.00 -1.54 -10.29
N GLU A 309 -30.15 -1.58 -9.26
CA GLU A 309 -29.50 -0.40 -8.71
C GLU A 309 -28.57 0.26 -9.75
N LEU A 310 -27.76 -0.55 -10.45
CA LEU A 310 -26.88 -0.07 -11.50
C LEU A 310 -27.65 0.64 -12.63
N ILE A 311 -28.74 0.01 -13.12
CA ILE A 311 -29.58 0.56 -14.18
C ILE A 311 -30.30 1.84 -13.72
N ARG A 312 -30.80 1.87 -12.48
CA ARG A 312 -31.44 3.07 -11.93
C ARG A 312 -30.49 4.25 -11.86
N GLN A 313 -29.21 4.01 -11.48
CA GLN A 313 -28.19 5.05 -11.44
C GLN A 313 -27.67 5.44 -12.83
N ASN A 314 -27.67 4.49 -13.77
CA ASN A 314 -27.09 4.63 -15.10
C ASN A 314 -28.07 4.16 -16.19
N PRO A 315 -29.26 4.78 -16.38
CA PRO A 315 -30.31 4.26 -17.26
C PRO A 315 -29.92 4.16 -18.72
N LYS A 316 -28.98 4.99 -19.20
CA LYS A 316 -28.46 4.93 -20.57
C LYS A 316 -27.73 3.61 -20.88
N PHE A 317 -27.25 2.91 -19.86
CA PHE A 317 -26.49 1.67 -20.00
C PHE A 317 -27.31 0.39 -19.77
N ALA A 318 -28.65 0.51 -19.65
CA ALA A 318 -29.54 -0.63 -19.39
C ALA A 318 -29.47 -1.71 -20.47
N ASP A 319 -29.22 -1.33 -21.71
CA ASP A 319 -29.26 -2.22 -22.88
C ASP A 319 -27.87 -2.63 -23.38
N VAL A 320 -26.79 -2.32 -22.66
CA VAL A 320 -25.45 -2.77 -23.07
C VAL A 320 -25.31 -4.29 -22.88
N LYS A 321 -24.44 -4.91 -23.67
CA LYS A 321 -24.30 -6.36 -23.76
C LYS A 321 -24.10 -7.03 -22.41
N ALA A 322 -23.16 -6.53 -21.61
CA ALA A 322 -22.83 -7.10 -20.31
C ALA A 322 -24.04 -7.10 -19.33
N VAL A 323 -24.91 -6.08 -19.38
CA VAL A 323 -26.14 -6.00 -18.57
C VAL A 323 -27.17 -7.02 -19.04
N ARG A 324 -27.46 -7.08 -20.36
CA ARG A 324 -28.41 -8.04 -20.93
C ARG A 324 -28.02 -9.50 -20.66
N GLU A 325 -26.72 -9.78 -20.72
CA GLU A 325 -26.16 -11.12 -20.50
C GLU A 325 -25.87 -11.41 -19.02
N LYS A 326 -26.19 -10.46 -18.13
CA LYS A 326 -25.92 -10.54 -16.67
C LYS A 326 -24.43 -10.79 -16.34
N ARG A 327 -23.53 -10.27 -17.15
CA ARG A 327 -22.08 -10.38 -16.97
C ARG A 327 -21.49 -9.11 -16.33
N VAL A 328 -22.16 -8.67 -15.26
CA VAL A 328 -21.74 -7.53 -14.43
C VAL A 328 -21.30 -8.04 -13.09
N TYR A 329 -20.09 -7.69 -12.68
CA TYR A 329 -19.51 -8.13 -11.40
C TYR A 329 -18.95 -6.93 -10.65
N ASN A 330 -19.10 -6.97 -9.33
CA ASN A 330 -18.58 -5.92 -8.48
C ASN A 330 -17.62 -6.47 -7.43
N ASN A 331 -16.59 -5.71 -7.11
CA ASN A 331 -15.51 -6.05 -6.18
C ASN A 331 -15.88 -5.76 -4.70
N ASN A 332 -17.16 -5.85 -4.37
CA ASN A 332 -17.71 -5.59 -3.05
C ASN A 332 -18.39 -6.81 -2.42
N ALA A 333 -17.95 -8.04 -2.78
CA ALA A 333 -18.45 -9.26 -2.14
C ALA A 333 -18.18 -9.28 -0.63
N ARG A 334 -17.07 -8.66 -0.22
CA ARG A 334 -16.59 -8.58 1.15
C ARG A 334 -16.46 -7.10 1.54
N GLN A 335 -17.51 -6.60 2.14
CA GLN A 335 -17.61 -5.18 2.46
C GLN A 335 -18.12 -4.99 3.90
N THR A 336 -17.59 -3.97 4.61
CA THR A 336 -18.16 -3.55 5.90
C THR A 336 -19.50 -2.88 5.69
N THR A 337 -20.27 -2.72 6.77
CA THR A 337 -21.58 -2.02 6.72
C THR A 337 -21.45 -0.55 6.32
N GLN A 338 -20.29 0.05 6.53
CA GLN A 338 -19.96 1.44 6.14
C GLN A 338 -19.34 1.56 4.75
N GLY A 339 -19.14 0.46 4.05
CA GLY A 339 -18.67 0.46 2.67
C GLY A 339 -17.17 0.23 2.49
N GLY A 340 -16.44 -0.07 3.56
CA GLY A 340 -15.04 -0.50 3.44
C GLY A 340 -14.96 -1.84 2.69
N SER A 341 -14.10 -1.95 1.70
CA SER A 341 -14.01 -3.13 0.83
C SER A 341 -12.69 -3.88 1.04
N ASP A 342 -12.80 -5.17 1.36
CA ASP A 342 -11.68 -6.09 1.53
C ASP A 342 -10.85 -6.25 0.23
N PHE A 343 -11.44 -5.96 -0.93
CA PHE A 343 -10.72 -5.91 -2.19
C PHE A 343 -9.57 -4.87 -2.17
N TRP A 344 -9.80 -3.71 -1.57
CA TRP A 344 -8.83 -2.64 -1.42
C TRP A 344 -7.94 -2.78 -0.18
N GLU A 345 -8.25 -3.74 0.68
CA GLU A 345 -7.54 -4.07 1.91
C GLU A 345 -6.70 -5.34 1.71
N SER A 346 -7.23 -6.53 2.00
CA SER A 346 -6.49 -7.78 1.85
C SER A 346 -6.19 -8.13 0.39
N GLY A 347 -6.97 -7.64 -0.56
CA GLY A 347 -6.72 -7.83 -1.99
C GLY A 347 -5.40 -7.23 -2.47
N VAL A 348 -4.90 -6.18 -1.82
CA VAL A 348 -3.59 -5.58 -2.15
C VAL A 348 -2.44 -6.58 -1.93
N VAL A 349 -2.51 -7.37 -0.88
CA VAL A 349 -1.51 -8.41 -0.55
C VAL A 349 -1.87 -9.80 -1.09
N ARG A 350 -3.03 -9.95 -1.73
CA ARG A 350 -3.51 -11.22 -2.31
C ARG A 350 -3.92 -11.07 -3.78
N PRO A 351 -3.02 -10.53 -4.64
CA PRO A 351 -3.30 -10.44 -6.07
C PRO A 351 -3.52 -11.81 -6.73
N ASP A 352 -2.98 -12.90 -6.14
CA ASP A 352 -3.23 -14.28 -6.56
C ASP A 352 -4.72 -14.64 -6.49
N VAL A 353 -5.43 -14.20 -5.46
CA VAL A 353 -6.87 -14.46 -5.29
C VAL A 353 -7.71 -13.57 -6.21
N ILE A 354 -7.34 -12.29 -6.37
CA ILE A 354 -8.01 -11.41 -7.34
C ILE A 354 -7.87 -11.97 -8.77
N LEU A 355 -6.67 -12.43 -9.14
CA LEU A 355 -6.43 -13.06 -10.43
C LEU A 355 -7.32 -14.29 -10.63
N GLN A 356 -7.44 -15.15 -9.60
CA GLN A 356 -8.30 -16.34 -9.64
C GLN A 356 -9.77 -15.97 -9.87
N ASP A 357 -10.28 -14.94 -9.19
CA ASP A 357 -11.65 -14.43 -9.39
C ASP A 357 -11.85 -13.97 -10.83
N LEU A 358 -10.93 -13.15 -11.35
CA LEU A 358 -11.00 -12.63 -12.71
C LEU A 358 -10.94 -13.73 -13.75
N VAL A 359 -10.06 -14.72 -13.59
CA VAL A 359 -10.02 -15.91 -14.47
C VAL A 359 -11.35 -16.64 -14.45
N THR A 360 -11.94 -16.83 -13.28
CA THR A 360 -13.26 -17.47 -13.12
C THR A 360 -14.36 -16.71 -13.85
N ILE A 361 -14.40 -15.38 -13.70
CA ILE A 361 -15.36 -14.49 -14.37
C ILE A 361 -15.20 -14.53 -15.90
N LEU A 362 -13.97 -14.40 -16.39
CA LEU A 362 -13.69 -14.30 -17.82
C LEU A 362 -13.90 -15.62 -18.55
N GLN A 363 -13.59 -16.75 -17.90
CA GLN A 363 -13.86 -18.07 -18.44
C GLN A 363 -15.34 -18.51 -18.32
N GLY A 364 -16.15 -17.84 -17.50
CA GLY A 364 -17.55 -18.18 -17.25
C GLY A 364 -17.72 -19.46 -16.45
N ASN A 365 -16.82 -19.75 -15.52
CA ASN A 365 -16.89 -20.89 -14.62
C ASN A 365 -17.78 -20.57 -13.40
N ASP A 366 -18.45 -21.60 -12.85
CA ASP A 366 -19.32 -21.49 -11.66
C ASP A 366 -18.55 -21.63 -10.32
N LYS A 367 -17.25 -21.32 -10.31
CA LYS A 367 -16.47 -21.32 -9.07
C LYS A 367 -16.89 -20.16 -8.17
N GLU A 368 -16.85 -20.38 -6.87
CA GLU A 368 -17.08 -19.32 -5.89
C GLU A 368 -16.03 -18.22 -6.03
N LEU A 369 -16.50 -16.98 -6.02
CA LEU A 369 -15.68 -15.77 -6.07
C LEU A 369 -15.38 -15.28 -4.66
N TYR A 370 -14.19 -14.79 -4.42
CA TYR A 370 -13.78 -14.31 -3.11
C TYR A 370 -14.01 -12.80 -2.92
N TYR A 371 -13.48 -11.99 -3.80
CA TYR A 371 -13.61 -10.53 -3.76
C TYR A 371 -14.75 -10.00 -4.62
N TYR A 372 -15.06 -10.71 -5.70
CA TYR A 372 -16.10 -10.31 -6.63
C TYR A 372 -17.43 -11.01 -6.34
N LYS A 373 -18.50 -10.36 -6.71
CA LYS A 373 -19.83 -10.97 -6.82
C LYS A 373 -20.51 -10.57 -8.12
N GLN A 374 -21.27 -11.49 -8.71
CA GLN A 374 -22.14 -11.19 -9.84
C GLN A 374 -23.35 -10.38 -9.36
N LEU A 375 -23.66 -9.29 -10.06
CA LEU A 375 -24.89 -8.54 -9.79
C LEU A 375 -26.09 -9.26 -10.43
N LYS A 376 -27.15 -9.40 -9.65
CA LYS A 376 -28.40 -10.05 -10.05
C LYS A 376 -29.56 -9.06 -10.05
#